data_239461a47eec9ddef9e9a4f2ba31f823
#
_entry.id   239461a47eec9ddef9e9a4f2ba31f823
#
_cell.length_a   1.000
_cell.length_b   1.000
_cell.length_c   1.000
_cell.angle_alpha   90.00
_cell.angle_beta   90.00
_cell.angle_gamma   90.00
#
_symmetry.space_group_name_H-M   'P 1'
#
loop_
_entity.id
_entity.type
_entity.pdbx_description
1 polymer ?
#
loop_
_entity_poly.entity_id
_entity_poly.type
_entity_poly.pdbx_seq_one_letter_code
_entity_poly.pdbx_strand_id
1 'polypeptide(L)'
;MVKKTFSVPGSRKPEHLIYDSNCNALKVVEARRGDWFTGVGMCVDAFHLRTKHKASDEFCRTRCDPKHYPELLNPDGSWYFNSSIAEQTNVWLGGYHAIVREMLPVKYNFFLDEMVIRRNRALVAKMEKSGYAPRRAP
;
A
#
# COMPACT_ATOMS: atom_id res chain seq x y z
N MET A 1 13.59 -4.67 -2.83
CA MET A 1 13.17 -3.36 -2.29
C MET A 1 12.36 -3.51 -1.01
N VAL A 2 11.18 -4.12 -1.01
CA VAL A 2 10.30 -4.30 0.17
C VAL A 2 11.04 -4.82 1.42
N LYS A 3 11.72 -5.97 1.34
CA LYS A 3 12.51 -6.52 2.46
C LYS A 3 13.47 -5.50 3.07
N LYS A 4 14.18 -4.72 2.24
CA LYS A 4 15.12 -3.70 2.74
C LYS A 4 14.43 -2.61 3.54
N THR A 5 13.26 -2.16 3.09
CA THR A 5 12.47 -1.12 3.77
C THR A 5 12.03 -1.55 5.17
N PHE A 6 11.61 -2.80 5.31
CA PHE A 6 11.12 -3.35 6.59
C PHE A 6 12.18 -4.11 7.39
N SER A 7 13.47 -4.01 7.02
CA SER A 7 14.60 -4.60 7.77
C SER A 7 15.45 -3.56 8.48
N VAL A 8 15.01 -2.31 8.54
CA VAL A 8 15.69 -1.28 9.34
C VAL A 8 15.37 -1.46 10.83
N PRO A 9 16.30 -1.13 11.75
CA PRO A 9 16.07 -1.24 13.18
C PRO A 9 14.80 -0.49 13.60
N GLY A 10 13.97 -1.14 14.43
CA GLY A 10 12.70 -0.58 14.90
C GLY A 10 11.51 -0.72 13.94
N SER A 11 11.71 -1.16 12.69
CA SER A 11 10.58 -1.44 11.80
C SER A 11 9.92 -2.77 12.15
N ARG A 12 8.58 -2.81 12.02
CA ARG A 12 7.83 -4.06 12.13
C ARG A 12 7.64 -4.68 10.75
N LYS A 13 7.73 -6.00 10.68
CA LYS A 13 7.36 -6.75 9.49
C LYS A 13 5.86 -6.53 9.22
N PRO A 14 5.45 -6.16 8.00
CA PRO A 14 4.04 -5.98 7.69
C PRO A 14 3.30 -7.32 7.74
N GLU A 15 2.08 -7.30 8.23
CA GLU A 15 1.18 -8.46 8.19
C GLU A 15 0.65 -8.67 6.77
N HIS A 16 0.40 -7.57 6.04
CA HIS A 16 -0.10 -7.60 4.67
C HIS A 16 0.69 -6.64 3.78
N LEU A 17 0.86 -7.05 2.54
CA LEU A 17 1.30 -6.20 1.43
C LEU A 17 0.20 -6.18 0.38
N ILE A 18 -0.35 -4.99 0.15
CA ILE A 18 -1.38 -4.77 -0.87
C ILE A 18 -0.73 -4.03 -2.04
N TYR A 19 -0.76 -4.63 -3.22
CA TYR A 19 -0.11 -4.08 -4.39
C TYR A 19 -0.82 -4.52 -5.67
N ASP A 20 -0.90 -3.65 -6.67
CA ASP A 20 -1.69 -3.81 -7.91
C ASP A 20 -1.44 -5.13 -8.65
N SER A 21 -0.20 -5.59 -8.68
CA SER A 21 0.21 -6.83 -9.36
C SER A 21 0.88 -7.82 -8.40
N ASN A 22 0.39 -7.91 -7.17
CA ASN A 22 0.98 -8.74 -6.13
C ASN A 22 0.96 -10.24 -6.46
N CYS A 23 0.07 -10.69 -7.33
CA CYS A 23 0.09 -12.05 -7.86
C CYS A 23 1.41 -12.37 -8.59
N ASN A 24 1.97 -11.42 -9.33
CA ASN A 24 3.27 -11.60 -9.98
C ASN A 24 4.41 -11.58 -8.94
N ALA A 25 4.34 -10.70 -7.95
CA ALA A 25 5.31 -10.66 -6.86
C ALA A 25 5.29 -11.96 -6.05
N LEU A 26 4.10 -12.51 -5.75
CA LEU A 26 3.96 -13.77 -5.02
C LEU A 26 4.57 -14.94 -5.79
N LYS A 27 4.32 -15.05 -7.10
CA LYS A 27 4.97 -16.08 -7.95
C LYS A 27 6.49 -16.04 -7.85
N VAL A 28 7.08 -14.83 -7.85
CA VAL A 28 8.53 -14.67 -7.71
C VAL A 28 9.01 -15.04 -6.30
N VAL A 29 8.26 -14.69 -5.25
CA VAL A 29 8.58 -15.03 -3.86
C VAL A 29 8.56 -16.54 -3.67
N GLU A 30 7.53 -17.23 -4.15
CA GLU A 30 7.40 -18.68 -4.08
C GLU A 30 8.53 -19.39 -4.84
N ALA A 31 8.82 -18.96 -6.07
CA ALA A 31 9.89 -19.54 -6.90
C ALA A 31 11.28 -19.39 -6.24
N ARG A 32 11.49 -18.31 -5.47
CA ARG A 32 12.76 -18.04 -4.79
C ARG A 32 12.82 -18.58 -3.36
N ARG A 33 11.78 -19.27 -2.90
CA ARG A 33 11.65 -19.75 -1.50
C ARG A 33 11.94 -18.63 -0.51
N GLY A 34 11.28 -17.48 -0.68
CA GLY A 34 11.55 -16.25 0.05
C GLY A 34 11.03 -16.29 1.49
N ASP A 35 11.79 -16.89 2.41
CA ASP A 35 11.43 -17.11 3.81
C ASP A 35 10.98 -15.83 4.54
N TRP A 36 11.53 -14.67 4.15
CA TRP A 36 11.13 -13.40 4.78
C TRP A 36 9.64 -13.09 4.60
N PHE A 37 9.02 -13.56 3.52
CA PHE A 37 7.60 -13.33 3.24
C PHE A 37 6.67 -14.34 3.92
N THR A 38 7.22 -15.34 4.62
CA THR A 38 6.41 -16.30 5.37
C THR A 38 5.52 -15.58 6.38
N GLY A 39 4.21 -15.84 6.35
CA GLY A 39 3.22 -15.20 7.20
C GLY A 39 2.85 -13.76 6.79
N VAL A 40 3.31 -13.27 5.62
CA VAL A 40 2.87 -11.99 5.07
C VAL A 40 1.76 -12.26 4.06
N GLY A 41 0.58 -11.69 4.29
CA GLY A 41 -0.52 -11.72 3.32
C GLY A 41 -0.16 -10.89 2.08
N MET A 42 -0.15 -11.52 0.90
CA MET A 42 0.20 -10.86 -0.36
C MET A 42 -1.03 -10.77 -1.26
N CYS A 43 -1.84 -9.74 -1.07
CA CYS A 43 -3.07 -9.57 -1.84
C CYS A 43 -2.96 -8.45 -2.89
N VAL A 44 -3.76 -8.57 -3.92
CA VAL A 44 -3.94 -7.54 -4.94
C VAL A 44 -4.92 -6.49 -4.39
N ASP A 45 -4.73 -5.24 -4.75
CA ASP A 45 -5.70 -4.18 -4.45
C ASP A 45 -7.10 -4.54 -4.98
N ALA A 46 -8.13 -4.29 -4.19
CA ALA A 46 -9.51 -4.70 -4.52
C ALA A 46 -10.05 -4.04 -5.81
N PHE A 47 -9.63 -2.80 -6.10
CA PHE A 47 -10.02 -2.11 -7.33
C PHE A 47 -9.33 -2.74 -8.54
N HIS A 48 -8.01 -2.97 -8.48
CA HIS A 48 -7.25 -3.59 -9.56
C HIS A 48 -7.68 -5.04 -9.80
N LEU A 49 -7.98 -5.79 -8.74
CA LEU A 49 -8.49 -7.16 -8.85
C LEU A 49 -9.78 -7.23 -9.69
N ARG A 50 -10.67 -6.25 -9.54
CA ARG A 50 -11.93 -6.19 -10.30
C ARG A 50 -11.75 -5.67 -11.72
N THR A 51 -10.86 -4.70 -11.93
CA THR A 51 -10.80 -3.91 -13.18
C THR A 51 -9.67 -4.31 -14.11
N LYS A 52 -8.58 -4.86 -13.58
CA LYS A 52 -7.35 -5.15 -14.34
C LYS A 52 -6.98 -6.63 -14.40
N HIS A 53 -7.43 -7.43 -13.44
CA HIS A 53 -7.14 -8.86 -13.41
C HIS A 53 -8.28 -9.66 -14.04
N LYS A 54 -7.93 -10.57 -14.95
CA LYS A 54 -8.92 -11.43 -15.62
C LYS A 54 -9.63 -12.33 -14.60
N ALA A 55 -10.91 -12.57 -14.79
CA ALA A 55 -11.67 -13.51 -13.97
C ALA A 55 -11.12 -14.94 -14.07
N SER A 56 -10.52 -15.28 -15.21
CA SER A 56 -9.88 -16.58 -15.48
C SER A 56 -8.48 -16.75 -14.89
N ASP A 57 -7.89 -15.72 -14.24
CA ASP A 57 -6.61 -15.86 -13.55
C ASP A 57 -6.83 -16.55 -12.20
N GLU A 58 -6.88 -17.88 -12.22
CA GLU A 58 -7.08 -18.71 -11.03
C GLU A 58 -6.06 -18.42 -9.94
N PHE A 59 -4.78 -18.28 -10.29
CA PHE A 59 -3.74 -18.00 -9.31
C PHE A 59 -4.01 -16.69 -8.56
N CYS A 60 -4.34 -15.64 -9.31
CA CYS A 60 -4.64 -14.34 -8.71
C CYS A 60 -5.89 -14.43 -7.82
N ARG A 61 -6.94 -15.09 -8.29
CA ARG A 61 -8.22 -15.19 -7.57
C ARG A 61 -8.15 -16.08 -6.33
N THR A 62 -7.37 -17.15 -6.37
CA THR A 62 -7.27 -18.09 -5.24
C THR A 62 -6.21 -17.70 -4.21
N ARG A 63 -5.16 -16.98 -4.62
CA ARG A 63 -4.00 -16.70 -3.77
C ARG A 63 -3.85 -15.24 -3.36
N CYS A 64 -4.43 -14.31 -4.12
CA CYS A 64 -4.20 -12.89 -3.94
C CYS A 64 -5.49 -12.07 -3.80
N ASP A 65 -6.66 -12.71 -3.72
CA ASP A 65 -7.91 -12.00 -3.45
C ASP A 65 -7.89 -11.53 -1.98
N PRO A 66 -8.02 -10.22 -1.71
CA PRO A 66 -8.01 -9.70 -0.35
C PRO A 66 -9.19 -10.22 0.50
N LYS A 67 -10.24 -10.75 -0.11
CA LYS A 67 -11.37 -11.39 0.61
C LYS A 67 -10.96 -12.67 1.36
N HIS A 68 -9.83 -13.27 1.02
CA HIS A 68 -9.31 -14.44 1.73
C HIS A 68 -8.64 -14.09 3.08
N TYR A 69 -8.58 -12.80 3.41
CA TYR A 69 -8.01 -12.29 4.65
C TYR A 69 -9.11 -11.63 5.48
N PRO A 70 -9.76 -12.39 6.40
CA PRO A 70 -10.88 -11.89 7.21
C PRO A 70 -10.53 -10.60 7.99
N GLU A 71 -9.28 -10.46 8.39
CA GLU A 71 -8.75 -9.30 9.10
C GLU A 71 -8.73 -8.01 8.27
N LEU A 72 -8.89 -8.12 6.96
CA LEU A 72 -9.03 -6.97 6.05
C LEU A 72 -10.49 -6.52 5.87
N LEU A 73 -11.43 -7.23 6.49
CA LEU A 73 -12.85 -6.98 6.36
C LEU A 73 -13.46 -6.56 7.70
N ASN A 74 -14.44 -5.69 7.65
CA ASN A 74 -15.33 -5.41 8.76
C ASN A 74 -16.39 -6.53 8.87
N PRO A 75 -17.09 -6.65 10.01
CA PRO A 75 -18.16 -7.63 10.19
C PRO A 75 -19.29 -7.55 9.17
N ASP A 76 -19.52 -6.37 8.58
CA ASP A 76 -20.51 -6.13 7.52
C ASP A 76 -19.99 -6.48 6.11
N GLY A 77 -18.77 -7.00 5.99
CA GLY A 77 -18.13 -7.35 4.73
C GLY A 77 -17.52 -6.16 3.97
N SER A 78 -17.59 -4.97 4.50
CA SER A 78 -16.87 -3.81 3.96
C SER A 78 -15.37 -3.90 4.25
N TRP A 79 -14.55 -3.13 3.50
CA TRP A 79 -13.11 -3.13 3.71
C TRP A 79 -12.73 -2.36 4.98
N TYR A 80 -11.92 -2.98 5.85
CA TYR A 80 -11.33 -2.33 7.00
C TYR A 80 -10.26 -1.30 6.61
N PHE A 81 -9.59 -1.51 5.48
CA PHE A 81 -8.57 -0.62 4.94
C PHE A 81 -9.02 0.02 3.62
N ASN A 82 -8.53 1.22 3.37
CA ASN A 82 -8.57 1.80 2.04
C ASN A 82 -7.45 1.17 1.19
N SER A 83 -7.76 0.08 0.48
CA SER A 83 -6.80 -0.62 -0.38
C SER A 83 -6.30 0.23 -1.56
N SER A 84 -7.03 1.28 -1.93
CA SER A 84 -6.67 2.18 -3.03
C SER A 84 -5.89 3.43 -2.58
N ILE A 85 -5.34 3.43 -1.36
CA ILE A 85 -4.63 4.61 -0.82
C ILE A 85 -3.38 4.97 -1.65
N ALA A 86 -2.69 3.96 -2.22
CA ALA A 86 -1.54 4.18 -3.08
C ALA A 86 -1.95 4.92 -4.36
N GLU A 87 -3.04 4.49 -5.01
CA GLU A 87 -3.58 5.15 -6.20
C GLU A 87 -4.01 6.59 -5.89
N GLN A 88 -4.73 6.80 -4.81
CA GLN A 88 -5.12 8.15 -4.37
C GLN A 88 -3.90 9.04 -4.09
N THR A 89 -2.83 8.46 -3.59
CA THR A 89 -1.57 9.17 -3.37
C THR A 89 -0.88 9.52 -4.69
N ASN A 90 -0.87 8.60 -5.64
CA ASN A 90 -0.34 8.83 -6.98
C ASN A 90 -1.11 9.94 -7.72
N VAL A 91 -2.44 9.91 -7.66
CA VAL A 91 -3.28 10.97 -8.23
C VAL A 91 -2.97 12.33 -7.61
N TRP A 92 -2.84 12.38 -6.28
CA TRP A 92 -2.47 13.59 -5.57
C TRP A 92 -1.07 14.10 -5.96
N LEU A 93 -0.07 13.23 -6.02
CA LEU A 93 1.29 13.58 -6.47
C LEU A 93 1.29 14.05 -7.92
N GLY A 94 0.47 13.43 -8.76
CA GLY A 94 0.32 13.79 -10.17
C GLY A 94 -0.08 15.24 -10.38
N GLY A 95 -0.84 15.83 -9.45
CA GLY A 95 -1.20 17.25 -9.47
C GLY A 95 0.00 18.20 -9.40
N TYR A 96 1.16 17.74 -8.94
CA TYR A 96 2.40 18.52 -8.86
C TYR A 96 3.36 18.29 -10.03
N HIS A 97 3.02 17.40 -10.96
CA HIS A 97 3.91 17.00 -12.06
C HIS A 97 4.46 18.18 -12.85
N ALA A 98 3.63 19.16 -13.17
CA ALA A 98 4.05 20.35 -13.91
C ALA A 98 5.07 21.21 -13.12
N ILE A 99 4.94 21.25 -11.80
CA ILE A 99 5.80 22.03 -10.91
C ILE A 99 7.16 21.34 -10.73
N VAL A 100 7.17 20.02 -10.54
CA VAL A 100 8.39 19.28 -10.17
C VAL A 100 9.24 18.87 -11.38
N ARG A 101 8.67 18.89 -12.57
CA ARG A 101 9.27 18.40 -13.82
C ARG A 101 10.66 19.01 -14.13
N GLU A 102 10.80 20.29 -13.84
CA GLU A 102 12.02 21.05 -14.12
C GLU A 102 12.91 21.24 -12.86
N MET A 103 12.59 20.58 -11.76
CA MET A 103 13.35 20.72 -10.52
C MET A 103 14.64 19.88 -10.57
N LEU A 104 15.73 20.46 -10.07
CA LEU A 104 16.94 19.69 -9.77
C LEU A 104 16.68 18.69 -8.65
N PRO A 105 17.38 17.53 -8.63
CA PRO A 105 17.11 16.45 -7.68
C PRO A 105 17.02 16.88 -6.21
N VAL A 106 17.88 17.79 -5.77
CA VAL A 106 17.89 18.28 -4.38
C VAL A 106 16.61 19.05 -4.06
N LYS A 107 16.20 19.96 -4.97
CA LYS A 107 14.94 20.72 -4.81
C LYS A 107 13.73 19.83 -4.90
N TYR A 108 13.76 18.86 -5.81
CA TYR A 108 12.70 17.87 -5.97
C TYR A 108 12.48 17.05 -4.70
N ASN A 109 13.55 16.50 -4.13
CA ASN A 109 13.46 15.72 -2.89
C ASN A 109 12.92 16.56 -1.74
N PHE A 110 13.48 17.75 -1.53
CA PHE A 110 12.98 18.68 -0.49
C PHE A 110 11.49 19.00 -0.67
N PHE A 111 11.08 19.32 -1.92
CA PHE A 111 9.68 19.61 -2.22
C PHE A 111 8.76 18.42 -1.90
N LEU A 112 9.13 17.20 -2.31
CA LEU A 112 8.35 16.00 -2.01
C LEU A 112 8.24 15.75 -0.51
N ASP A 113 9.34 15.84 0.22
CA ASP A 113 9.35 15.64 1.68
C ASP A 113 8.40 16.60 2.38
N GLU A 114 8.48 17.90 2.05
CA GLU A 114 7.58 18.91 2.61
C GLU A 114 6.11 18.64 2.26
N MET A 115 5.81 18.30 1.02
CA MET A 115 4.45 18.05 0.57
C MET A 115 3.86 16.80 1.23
N VAL A 116 4.65 15.73 1.38
CA VAL A 116 4.22 14.50 2.07
C VAL A 116 3.97 14.78 3.55
N ILE A 117 4.89 15.49 4.22
CA ILE A 117 4.74 15.86 5.65
C ILE A 117 3.47 16.69 5.85
N ARG A 118 3.26 17.73 5.05
CA ARG A 118 2.06 18.59 5.13
C ARG A 118 0.78 17.81 4.90
N ARG A 119 0.75 16.96 3.88
CA ARG A 119 -0.40 16.08 3.60
C ARG A 119 -0.70 15.16 4.78
N ASN A 120 0.32 14.49 5.33
CA ASN A 120 0.15 13.58 6.45
C ASN A 120 -0.40 14.31 7.67
N ARG A 121 0.13 15.48 8.00
CA ARG A 121 -0.39 16.32 9.10
C ARG A 121 -1.87 16.70 8.90
N ALA A 122 -2.23 17.12 7.69
CA ALA A 122 -3.62 17.45 7.37
C ALA A 122 -4.55 16.25 7.44
N LEU A 123 -4.11 15.07 6.97
CA LEU A 123 -4.88 13.83 7.05
C LEU A 123 -5.07 13.39 8.50
N VAL A 124 -4.01 13.40 9.32
CA VAL A 124 -4.09 13.06 10.75
C VAL A 124 -5.06 13.99 11.45
N ALA A 125 -4.94 15.30 11.28
CA ALA A 125 -5.86 16.27 11.88
C ALA A 125 -7.33 16.06 11.44
N LYS A 126 -7.55 15.69 10.17
CA LYS A 126 -8.89 15.34 9.67
C LYS A 126 -9.43 14.07 10.33
N MET A 127 -8.60 13.04 10.46
CA MET A 127 -8.98 11.78 11.09
C MET A 127 -9.31 11.98 12.57
N GLU A 128 -8.49 12.72 13.30
CA GLU A 128 -8.73 13.07 14.72
C GLU A 128 -10.06 13.79 14.91
N LYS A 129 -10.37 14.76 14.04
CA LYS A 129 -11.69 15.45 14.05
C LYS A 129 -12.86 14.51 13.77
N SER A 130 -12.63 13.43 13.05
CA SER A 130 -13.65 12.39 12.76
C SER A 130 -13.70 11.29 13.82
N GLY A 131 -13.01 11.44 14.96
CA GLY A 131 -13.00 10.47 16.05
C GLY A 131 -12.06 9.29 15.87
N TYR A 132 -11.21 9.30 14.85
CA TYR A 132 -10.18 8.28 14.66
C TYR A 132 -8.93 8.62 15.44
N ALA A 133 -8.39 7.65 16.19
CA ALA A 133 -7.09 7.78 16.83
C ALA A 133 -6.03 7.11 15.94
N PRO A 134 -5.15 7.87 15.28
CA PRO A 134 -4.07 7.27 14.52
C PRO A 134 -3.15 6.49 15.47
N ARG A 135 -2.91 5.21 15.19
CA ARG A 135 -1.95 4.41 15.95
C ARG A 135 -0.58 5.03 15.72
N ARG A 136 -0.06 5.74 16.71
CA ARG A 136 1.34 6.13 16.73
C ARG A 136 2.14 4.86 17.02
N ALA A 137 3.11 4.55 16.17
CA ALA A 137 4.10 3.55 16.53
C ALA A 137 4.75 3.99 17.86
N PRO A 138 4.95 3.05 18.80
CA PRO A 138 5.66 3.35 20.04
C PRO A 138 7.08 3.81 19.75
#